data_49a82643d9c2549f31cf8ef7b6bb9c36
#
_entry.id   49a82643d9c2549f31cf8ef7b6bb9c36
#
_cell.length_a   1.000
_cell.length_b   1.000
_cell.length_c   1.000
_cell.angle_alpha   90.00
_cell.angle_beta   90.00
_cell.angle_gamma   90.00
#
_symmetry.space_group_name_H-M   'P 1'
#
loop_
_entity.id
_entity.type
_entity.pdbx_description
1 polymer ?
#
loop_
_entity_poly.entity_id
_entity_poly.type
_entity_poly.pdbx_seq_one_letter_code
_entity_poly.pdbx_strand_id
1 'polypeptide(L)'
;MKQADELRFNEDGLIPAIVQDAASKEVLTLAYMNKESYEKTLETKDTWFYSRSRQALWHKGETSGNTQAVKGIRYDCDQDALIVLVEPSGPACHTGSYSCFTKEQSEEQAAGRFGIINELERVIAERQAEMPEGAYTTYLFREGVDKILKKVGEEASEVIIAAKNRDHEELKWEAADLLYHLLVLLREQALPLDDVLDVLKKRHSEK
;
A
#
# COMPACT_ATOMS: atom_id res chain seq x y z
N MET A 1 -16.21 -13.27 -10.18
CA MET A 1 -16.56 -13.17 -8.76
C MET A 1 -17.64 -14.22 -8.49
N LYS A 2 -17.68 -14.80 -7.28
CA LYS A 2 -18.67 -15.82 -6.91
C LYS A 2 -20.08 -15.21 -6.80
N GLN A 3 -21.11 -16.05 -7.01
CA GLN A 3 -22.50 -15.68 -6.71
C GLN A 3 -22.73 -15.70 -5.21
N ALA A 4 -23.69 -14.92 -4.71
CA ALA A 4 -24.00 -14.85 -3.27
C ALA A 4 -24.39 -16.21 -2.66
N ASP A 5 -25.01 -17.08 -3.43
CA ASP A 5 -25.43 -18.43 -3.00
C ASP A 5 -24.26 -19.41 -2.79
N GLU A 6 -23.05 -19.06 -3.23
CA GLU A 6 -21.83 -19.82 -2.99
C GLU A 6 -21.12 -19.41 -1.69
N LEU A 7 -21.62 -18.38 -1.00
CA LEU A 7 -21.04 -17.86 0.24
C LEU A 7 -21.79 -18.37 1.47
N ARG A 8 -21.08 -18.48 2.57
CA ARG A 8 -21.64 -18.87 3.88
C ARG A 8 -21.86 -17.64 4.73
N PHE A 9 -23.09 -17.21 4.81
CA PHE A 9 -23.54 -16.19 5.75
C PHE A 9 -23.78 -16.83 7.13
N ASN A 10 -23.51 -16.07 8.21
CA ASN A 10 -23.81 -16.54 9.57
C ASN A 10 -25.32 -16.62 9.83
N GLU A 11 -25.71 -16.99 11.06
CA GLU A 11 -27.11 -17.13 11.47
C GLU A 11 -27.93 -15.83 11.33
N ASP A 12 -27.27 -14.67 11.38
CA ASP A 12 -27.88 -13.36 11.14
C ASP A 12 -27.95 -12.98 9.64
N GLY A 13 -27.53 -13.86 8.74
CA GLY A 13 -27.46 -13.60 7.31
C GLY A 13 -26.33 -12.62 6.93
N LEU A 14 -25.25 -12.54 7.73
CA LEU A 14 -24.14 -11.63 7.53
C LEU A 14 -22.82 -12.37 7.27
N ILE A 15 -21.96 -11.75 6.47
CA ILE A 15 -20.59 -12.18 6.24
C ILE A 15 -19.62 -11.02 6.54
N PRO A 16 -18.54 -11.25 7.31
CA PRO A 16 -17.53 -10.23 7.54
C PRO A 16 -16.77 -9.91 6.25
N ALA A 17 -16.54 -8.62 6.00
CA ALA A 17 -15.83 -8.11 4.86
C ALA A 17 -14.68 -7.20 5.32
N ILE A 18 -13.45 -7.68 5.18
CA ILE A 18 -12.24 -6.90 5.40
C ILE A 18 -12.03 -6.06 4.13
N VAL A 19 -12.06 -4.75 4.26
CA VAL A 19 -11.81 -3.83 3.17
C VAL A 19 -10.33 -3.45 3.16
N GLN A 20 -9.66 -3.71 2.06
CA GLN A 20 -8.22 -3.50 1.89
C GLN A 20 -7.97 -2.62 0.66
N ASP A 21 -7.11 -1.64 0.79
CA ASP A 21 -6.63 -0.87 -0.37
C ASP A 21 -5.85 -1.76 -1.33
N ALA A 22 -6.23 -1.73 -2.59
CA ALA A 22 -5.63 -2.59 -3.62
C ALA A 22 -4.16 -2.23 -3.92
N ALA A 23 -3.77 -0.98 -3.73
CA ALA A 23 -2.42 -0.46 -3.97
C ALA A 23 -1.53 -0.62 -2.72
N SER A 24 -1.85 0.07 -1.62
CA SER A 24 -1.04 0.08 -0.39
C SER A 24 -1.09 -1.22 0.39
N LYS A 25 -2.09 -2.07 0.17
CA LYS A 25 -2.40 -3.28 0.96
C LYS A 25 -2.80 -2.98 2.42
N GLU A 26 -3.03 -1.72 2.75
CA GLU A 26 -3.53 -1.33 4.07
C GLU A 26 -4.95 -1.82 4.29
N VAL A 27 -5.23 -2.35 5.49
CA VAL A 27 -6.60 -2.70 5.89
C VAL A 27 -7.32 -1.42 6.29
N LEU A 28 -8.35 -1.05 5.54
CA LEU A 28 -9.07 0.20 5.72
C LEU A 28 -10.16 0.12 6.78
N THR A 29 -10.91 -0.96 6.78
CA THR A 29 -12.00 -1.21 7.74
C THR A 29 -12.44 -2.67 7.74
N LEU A 30 -13.16 -3.08 8.79
CA LEU A 30 -13.97 -4.28 8.83
C LEU A 30 -15.45 -3.87 8.84
N ALA A 31 -16.21 -4.38 7.89
CA ALA A 31 -17.65 -4.18 7.79
C ALA A 31 -18.37 -5.53 7.62
N TYR A 32 -19.69 -5.49 7.53
CA TYR A 32 -20.49 -6.69 7.28
C TYR A 32 -21.32 -6.51 6.02
N MET A 33 -21.50 -7.59 5.29
CA MET A 33 -22.39 -7.65 4.14
C MET A 33 -23.48 -8.67 4.40
N ASN A 34 -24.70 -8.39 3.97
CA ASN A 34 -25.74 -9.37 3.74
C ASN A 34 -25.79 -9.71 2.25
N LYS A 35 -26.61 -10.66 1.85
CA LYS A 35 -26.74 -11.08 0.45
C LYS A 35 -26.98 -9.90 -0.49
N GLU A 36 -27.93 -9.00 -0.13
CA GLU A 36 -28.29 -7.85 -0.95
C GLU A 36 -27.14 -6.84 -1.11
N SER A 37 -26.42 -6.50 -0.01
CA SER A 37 -25.27 -5.58 -0.11
C SER A 37 -24.12 -6.18 -0.90
N TYR A 38 -23.90 -7.48 -0.82
CA TYR A 38 -22.91 -8.17 -1.62
C TYR A 38 -23.26 -8.12 -3.12
N GLU A 39 -24.51 -8.43 -3.48
CA GLU A 39 -25.01 -8.36 -4.87
C GLU A 39 -24.91 -6.93 -5.43
N LYS A 40 -25.31 -5.91 -4.66
CA LYS A 40 -25.14 -4.50 -5.03
C LYS A 40 -23.68 -4.13 -5.23
N THR A 41 -22.78 -4.62 -4.39
CA THR A 41 -21.32 -4.41 -4.56
C THR A 41 -20.82 -5.01 -5.87
N LEU A 42 -21.30 -6.18 -6.27
CA LEU A 42 -20.94 -6.79 -7.55
C LEU A 42 -21.47 -6.01 -8.75
N GLU A 43 -22.69 -5.50 -8.64
CA GLU A 43 -23.40 -4.77 -9.71
C GLU A 43 -22.79 -3.38 -9.92
N THR A 44 -22.67 -2.59 -8.84
CA THR A 44 -22.24 -1.19 -8.93
C THR A 44 -20.72 -1.01 -9.01
N LYS A 45 -19.95 -2.04 -8.62
CA LYS A 45 -18.49 -1.97 -8.44
C LYS A 45 -18.04 -0.99 -7.35
N ASP A 46 -18.95 -0.57 -6.48
CA ASP A 46 -18.70 0.21 -5.28
C ASP A 46 -19.07 -0.59 -4.04
N THR A 47 -18.46 -0.28 -2.89
CA THR A 47 -18.72 -1.04 -1.66
C THR A 47 -20.06 -0.70 -1.03
N TRP A 48 -20.90 -1.71 -0.90
CA TRP A 48 -22.15 -1.70 -0.13
C TRP A 48 -22.02 -2.62 1.07
N PHE A 49 -22.49 -2.15 2.21
CA PHE A 49 -22.44 -2.89 3.47
C PHE A 49 -23.83 -2.98 4.10
N TYR A 50 -23.94 -3.82 5.12
CA TYR A 50 -25.10 -3.88 5.99
C TYR A 50 -24.74 -3.34 7.39
N SER A 51 -25.42 -2.28 7.79
CA SER A 51 -25.25 -1.69 9.12
C SER A 51 -26.01 -2.49 10.15
N ARG A 52 -25.32 -3.19 11.05
CA ARG A 52 -25.94 -3.98 12.14
C ARG A 52 -26.74 -3.12 13.10
N SER A 53 -26.28 -1.91 13.41
CA SER A 53 -26.96 -1.01 14.34
C SER A 53 -28.20 -0.33 13.74
N ARG A 54 -28.15 -0.01 12.43
CA ARG A 54 -29.27 0.63 11.72
C ARG A 54 -30.17 -0.38 11.02
N GLN A 55 -29.77 -1.64 10.95
CA GLN A 55 -30.44 -2.71 10.20
C GLN A 55 -30.80 -2.29 8.77
N ALA A 56 -29.88 -1.65 8.09
CA ALA A 56 -30.08 -1.08 6.76
C ALA A 56 -28.83 -1.21 5.89
N LEU A 57 -29.03 -1.22 4.59
CA LEU A 57 -27.96 -1.11 3.62
C LEU A 57 -27.27 0.24 3.76
N TRP A 58 -25.99 0.23 3.46
CA TRP A 58 -25.14 1.42 3.51
C TRP A 58 -24.15 1.43 2.35
N HIS A 59 -24.26 2.43 1.48
CA HIS A 59 -23.27 2.71 0.45
C HIS A 59 -22.13 3.52 1.03
N LYS A 60 -20.91 2.99 0.95
CA LYS A 60 -19.74 3.71 1.47
C LYS A 60 -19.48 4.95 0.63
N GLY A 61 -19.43 6.09 1.29
CA GLY A 61 -19.21 7.39 0.65
C GLY A 61 -20.47 8.12 0.21
N GLU A 62 -21.68 7.56 0.40
CA GLU A 62 -22.94 8.21 0.03
C GLU A 62 -23.07 9.63 0.58
N THR A 63 -22.62 9.88 1.81
CA THR A 63 -22.71 11.19 2.46
C THR A 63 -21.40 11.99 2.34
N SER A 64 -20.24 11.33 2.43
CA SER A 64 -18.93 11.98 2.49
C SER A 64 -18.27 12.20 1.14
N GLY A 65 -18.74 11.53 0.08
CA GLY A 65 -18.05 11.45 -1.22
C GLY A 65 -16.86 10.47 -1.24
N ASN A 66 -16.43 9.95 -0.10
CA ASN A 66 -15.31 9.02 0.01
C ASN A 66 -15.76 7.59 -0.35
N THR A 67 -16.03 7.35 -1.62
CA THR A 67 -16.41 6.04 -2.15
C THR A 67 -15.22 5.08 -2.20
N GLN A 68 -15.49 3.80 -2.48
CA GLN A 68 -14.48 2.76 -2.59
C GLN A 68 -14.80 1.88 -3.80
N ALA A 69 -14.11 2.15 -4.91
CA ALA A 69 -14.25 1.36 -6.14
C ALA A 69 -13.66 -0.04 -5.97
N VAL A 70 -14.45 -1.08 -6.19
CA VAL A 70 -14.04 -2.48 -6.01
C VAL A 70 -13.17 -2.95 -7.17
N LYS A 71 -11.93 -3.32 -6.88
CA LYS A 71 -10.98 -3.93 -7.83
C LYS A 71 -11.04 -5.45 -7.83
N GLY A 72 -11.41 -6.06 -6.71
CA GLY A 72 -11.53 -7.51 -6.59
C GLY A 72 -12.11 -7.95 -5.25
N ILE A 73 -12.55 -9.19 -5.19
CA ILE A 73 -13.00 -9.83 -3.96
C ILE A 73 -12.29 -11.18 -3.83
N ARG A 74 -11.70 -11.43 -2.66
CA ARG A 74 -11.08 -12.69 -2.29
C ARG A 74 -11.95 -13.36 -1.23
N TYR A 75 -11.97 -14.66 -1.25
CA TYR A 75 -12.77 -15.50 -0.34
C TYR A 75 -11.80 -16.33 0.49
N ASP A 76 -12.14 -16.59 1.72
CA ASP A 76 -11.39 -17.55 2.52
C ASP A 76 -11.71 -19.02 2.10
N CYS A 77 -11.10 -19.98 2.78
CA CYS A 77 -11.16 -21.38 2.34
C CYS A 77 -12.55 -22.01 2.51
N ASP A 78 -13.33 -21.61 3.49
CA ASP A 78 -14.68 -22.10 3.79
C ASP A 78 -15.80 -21.11 3.44
N GLN A 79 -15.44 -19.96 2.85
CA GLN A 79 -16.31 -18.96 2.21
C GLN A 79 -17.23 -18.23 3.19
N ASP A 80 -16.76 -18.06 4.43
CA ASP A 80 -17.47 -17.33 5.49
C ASP A 80 -16.87 -15.96 5.81
N ALA A 81 -15.79 -15.54 5.09
CA ALA A 81 -15.18 -14.23 5.18
C ALA A 81 -14.70 -13.71 3.81
N LEU A 82 -14.68 -12.38 3.67
CA LEU A 82 -14.29 -11.69 2.43
C LEU A 82 -13.13 -10.73 2.67
N ILE A 83 -12.22 -10.64 1.69
CA ILE A 83 -11.36 -9.48 1.50
C ILE A 83 -11.85 -8.73 0.26
N VAL A 84 -12.30 -7.49 0.45
CA VAL A 84 -12.75 -6.60 -0.63
C VAL A 84 -11.60 -5.65 -0.95
N LEU A 85 -10.96 -5.86 -2.10
CA LEU A 85 -9.88 -5.01 -2.60
C LEU A 85 -10.48 -3.79 -3.27
N VAL A 86 -10.13 -2.60 -2.80
CA VAL A 86 -10.72 -1.34 -3.25
C VAL A 86 -9.68 -0.30 -3.65
N GLU A 87 -10.07 0.63 -4.46
CA GLU A 87 -9.42 1.92 -4.67
C GLU A 87 -10.25 2.99 -3.96
N PRO A 88 -9.77 3.54 -2.83
CA PRO A 88 -10.52 4.55 -2.08
C PRO A 88 -10.40 5.92 -2.74
N SER A 89 -11.54 6.65 -2.85
CA SER A 89 -11.55 8.04 -3.33
C SER A 89 -11.18 9.07 -2.26
N GLY A 90 -10.94 8.60 -1.01
CA GLY A 90 -10.59 9.43 0.13
C GLY A 90 -10.54 8.61 1.43
N PRO A 91 -10.44 9.26 2.59
CA PRO A 91 -10.34 8.59 3.88
C PRO A 91 -11.46 7.58 4.13
N ALA A 92 -11.08 6.38 4.59
CA ALA A 92 -12.07 5.35 4.90
C ALA A 92 -12.79 5.63 6.23
N CYS A 93 -12.11 6.24 7.19
CA CYS A 93 -12.65 6.54 8.51
C CYS A 93 -13.51 7.82 8.51
N HIS A 94 -14.58 7.82 9.30
CA HIS A 94 -15.42 9.01 9.52
C HIS A 94 -14.72 10.15 10.25
N THR A 95 -13.57 9.87 10.90
CA THR A 95 -12.71 10.87 11.56
C THR A 95 -11.77 11.58 10.59
N GLY A 96 -11.78 11.22 9.30
CA GLY A 96 -10.87 11.73 8.29
C GLY A 96 -9.55 10.96 8.17
N SER A 97 -9.35 9.89 8.95
CA SER A 97 -8.17 9.04 8.84
C SER A 97 -8.26 8.09 7.65
N TYR A 98 -7.13 7.78 7.03
CA TYR A 98 -7.04 6.87 5.89
C TYR A 98 -7.64 5.48 6.20
N SER A 99 -7.32 4.92 7.37
CA SER A 99 -7.84 3.65 7.88
C SER A 99 -8.61 3.84 9.18
N CYS A 100 -9.53 2.92 9.49
CA CYS A 100 -10.18 2.83 10.80
C CYS A 100 -9.27 2.21 11.88
N PHE A 101 -8.15 1.60 11.49
CA PHE A 101 -7.20 0.90 12.37
C PHE A 101 -5.94 1.74 12.69
N THR A 102 -6.03 3.05 12.62
CA THR A 102 -4.90 3.99 12.78
C THR A 102 -4.47 4.25 14.22
N LYS A 103 -5.17 3.67 15.22
CA LYS A 103 -4.82 3.84 16.63
C LYS A 103 -3.97 2.67 17.11
N GLU A 104 -2.70 2.64 16.78
CA GLU A 104 -1.76 1.84 17.53
C GLU A 104 -1.39 2.52 18.84
N GLN A 105 -1.15 1.74 19.91
CA GLN A 105 -0.64 2.27 21.18
C GLN A 105 0.87 2.62 21.11
N SER A 106 1.50 2.41 19.96
CA SER A 106 2.87 2.84 19.65
C SER A 106 2.80 4.02 18.67
N GLU A 107 3.58 5.07 18.93
CA GLU A 107 3.69 6.27 18.11
C GLU A 107 4.36 6.03 16.73
N GLU A 108 4.69 4.81 16.38
CA GLU A 108 5.17 4.45 15.05
C GLU A 108 3.98 4.32 14.10
N GLN A 109 3.83 5.33 13.27
CA GLN A 109 2.80 5.41 12.24
C GLN A 109 2.82 4.18 11.34
N ALA A 110 1.68 3.54 11.22
CA ALA A 110 1.40 2.55 10.21
C ALA A 110 1.30 3.19 8.79
N ALA A 111 2.40 3.73 8.29
CA ALA A 111 2.62 3.60 6.87
C ALA A 111 2.77 2.08 6.63
N GLY A 112 1.93 1.47 5.80
CA GLY A 112 2.08 0.06 5.49
C GLY A 112 3.55 -0.24 5.15
N ARG A 113 4.01 -1.48 5.35
CA ARG A 113 5.45 -1.90 5.22
C ARG A 113 6.22 -1.19 4.10
N PHE A 114 5.56 -0.82 3.02
CA PHE A 114 6.15 -0.13 1.87
C PHE A 114 5.82 1.37 1.81
N GLY A 115 5.08 1.92 2.77
CA GLY A 115 4.72 3.34 2.79
C GLY A 115 5.95 4.26 2.85
N ILE A 116 7.02 3.82 3.50
CA ILE A 116 8.30 4.54 3.53
C ILE A 116 8.92 4.71 2.14
N ILE A 117 8.73 3.75 1.24
CA ILE A 117 9.25 3.86 -0.14
C ILE A 117 8.54 4.99 -0.88
N ASN A 118 7.21 5.06 -0.82
CA ASN A 118 6.43 6.12 -1.43
C ASN A 118 6.79 7.50 -0.84
N GLU A 119 7.00 7.56 0.47
CA GLU A 119 7.44 8.79 1.14
C GLU A 119 8.84 9.24 0.68
N LEU A 120 9.78 8.30 0.54
CA LEU A 120 11.12 8.59 0.01
C LEU A 120 11.07 9.09 -1.43
N GLU A 121 10.29 8.48 -2.32
CA GLU A 121 10.12 8.94 -3.70
C GLU A 121 9.60 10.38 -3.73
N ARG A 122 8.58 10.70 -2.92
CA ARG A 122 8.03 12.04 -2.79
C ARG A 122 9.09 13.04 -2.31
N VAL A 123 9.79 12.74 -1.23
CA VAL A 123 10.82 13.63 -0.65
C VAL A 123 12.00 13.83 -1.59
N ILE A 124 12.43 12.78 -2.30
CA ILE A 124 13.52 12.87 -3.30
C ILE A 124 13.09 13.78 -4.46
N ALA A 125 11.83 13.63 -4.92
CA ALA A 125 11.30 14.47 -5.99
C ALA A 125 11.18 15.94 -5.59
N GLU A 126 10.70 16.24 -4.39
CA GLU A 126 10.65 17.61 -3.83
C GLU A 126 12.06 18.22 -3.74
N ARG A 127 13.02 17.48 -3.19
CA ARG A 127 14.41 17.97 -3.06
C ARG A 127 15.10 18.19 -4.40
N GLN A 128 14.80 17.40 -5.43
CA GLN A 128 15.28 17.65 -6.78
C GLN A 128 14.67 18.92 -7.36
N ALA A 129 13.38 19.16 -7.14
CA ALA A 129 12.69 20.34 -7.66
C ALA A 129 13.09 21.65 -6.94
N GLU A 130 13.23 21.60 -5.62
CA GLU A 130 13.46 22.78 -4.77
C GLU A 130 14.94 23.04 -4.51
N MET A 131 15.80 22.04 -4.60
CA MET A 131 17.25 22.12 -4.38
C MET A 131 17.64 22.83 -3.07
N PRO A 132 17.04 22.49 -1.91
CA PRO A 132 17.30 23.17 -0.65
C PRO A 132 18.76 23.06 -0.24
N GLU A 133 19.33 24.19 0.26
CA GLU A 133 20.71 24.21 0.72
C GLU A 133 20.93 23.28 1.92
N GLY A 134 22.10 22.60 1.94
CA GLY A 134 22.50 21.72 3.04
C GLY A 134 21.83 20.33 3.02
N ALA A 135 20.88 20.05 2.15
CA ALA A 135 20.29 18.73 2.04
C ALA A 135 21.21 17.76 1.28
N TYR A 136 21.42 16.56 1.84
CA TYR A 136 22.26 15.52 1.22
C TYR A 136 21.79 15.13 -0.18
N THR A 137 20.48 15.00 -0.38
CA THR A 137 19.91 14.67 -1.70
C THR A 137 20.23 15.76 -2.73
N THR A 138 20.16 17.05 -2.33
CA THR A 138 20.53 18.19 -3.17
C THR A 138 22.00 18.11 -3.57
N TYR A 139 22.88 17.75 -2.63
CA TYR A 139 24.30 17.53 -2.93
C TYR A 139 24.48 16.46 -3.99
N LEU A 140 23.80 15.30 -3.86
CA LEU A 140 23.88 14.23 -4.85
C LEU A 140 23.45 14.68 -6.26
N PHE A 141 22.36 15.42 -6.37
CA PHE A 141 21.88 15.94 -7.66
C PHE A 141 22.84 17.00 -8.25
N ARG A 142 23.45 17.84 -7.43
CA ARG A 142 24.43 18.83 -7.87
C ARG A 142 25.73 18.20 -8.40
N GLU A 143 26.22 17.17 -7.73
CA GLU A 143 27.42 16.43 -8.16
C GLU A 143 27.14 15.52 -9.37
N GLY A 144 25.88 15.23 -9.64
CA GLY A 144 25.42 14.50 -10.81
C GLY A 144 25.55 12.97 -10.72
N VAL A 145 25.25 12.33 -11.84
CA VAL A 145 25.09 10.87 -11.94
C VAL A 145 26.32 10.10 -11.48
N ASP A 146 27.53 10.56 -11.77
CA ASP A 146 28.76 9.85 -11.39
C ASP A 146 28.91 9.72 -9.86
N LYS A 147 28.49 10.76 -9.13
CA LYS A 147 28.48 10.74 -7.66
C LYS A 147 27.42 9.78 -7.12
N ILE A 148 26.24 9.77 -7.72
CA ILE A 148 25.16 8.87 -7.34
C ILE A 148 25.57 7.41 -7.60
N LEU A 149 26.14 7.12 -8.78
CA LEU A 149 26.62 5.78 -9.13
C LEU A 149 27.77 5.31 -8.21
N LYS A 150 28.67 6.23 -7.84
CA LYS A 150 29.70 5.92 -6.85
C LYS A 150 29.10 5.46 -5.54
N LYS A 151 28.07 6.16 -5.01
CA LYS A 151 27.38 5.77 -3.78
C LYS A 151 26.67 4.43 -3.92
N VAL A 152 25.94 4.19 -5.00
CA VAL A 152 25.33 2.86 -5.26
C VAL A 152 26.38 1.74 -5.23
N GLY A 153 27.55 1.96 -5.81
CA GLY A 153 28.65 0.98 -5.80
C GLY A 153 29.27 0.75 -4.40
N GLU A 154 29.44 1.82 -3.63
CA GLU A 154 29.93 1.78 -2.25
C GLU A 154 28.98 0.95 -1.38
N GLU A 155 27.68 1.34 -1.31
CA GLU A 155 26.67 0.68 -0.48
C GLU A 155 26.46 -0.79 -0.90
N ALA A 156 26.47 -1.08 -2.20
CA ALA A 156 26.39 -2.47 -2.68
C ALA A 156 27.57 -3.32 -2.21
N SER A 157 28.77 -2.75 -2.17
CA SER A 157 29.96 -3.43 -1.66
C SER A 157 29.89 -3.65 -0.15
N GLU A 158 29.41 -2.69 0.60
CA GLU A 158 29.22 -2.76 2.05
C GLU A 158 28.15 -3.78 2.43
N VAL A 159 27.04 -3.87 1.69
CA VAL A 159 26.04 -4.96 1.81
C VAL A 159 26.69 -6.34 1.64
N ILE A 160 27.58 -6.50 0.63
CA ILE A 160 28.27 -7.78 0.39
C ILE A 160 29.19 -8.14 1.56
N ILE A 161 29.92 -7.16 2.09
CA ILE A 161 30.86 -7.35 3.20
C ILE A 161 30.12 -7.70 4.48
N ALA A 162 29.09 -6.92 4.83
CA ALA A 162 28.25 -7.15 6.01
C ALA A 162 27.58 -8.54 5.98
N ALA A 163 27.02 -8.91 4.82
CA ALA A 163 26.42 -10.23 4.62
C ALA A 163 27.44 -11.36 4.76
N LYS A 164 28.65 -11.19 4.20
CA LYS A 164 29.75 -12.16 4.30
C LYS A 164 30.21 -12.35 5.75
N ASN A 165 30.24 -11.27 6.52
CA ASN A 165 30.60 -11.28 7.95
C ASN A 165 29.46 -11.74 8.84
N ARG A 166 28.23 -11.90 8.32
CA ARG A 166 27.01 -12.20 9.07
C ARG A 166 26.69 -11.13 10.12
N ASP A 167 27.08 -9.89 9.88
CA ASP A 167 26.73 -8.75 10.70
C ASP A 167 25.36 -8.21 10.27
N HIS A 168 24.33 -8.59 11.03
CA HIS A 168 22.95 -8.20 10.71
C HIS A 168 22.67 -6.71 10.94
N GLU A 169 23.36 -6.09 11.90
CA GLU A 169 23.18 -4.67 12.17
C GLU A 169 23.77 -3.83 11.04
N GLU A 170 25.00 -4.09 10.65
CA GLU A 170 25.65 -3.43 9.52
C GLU A 170 24.87 -3.70 8.23
N LEU A 171 24.51 -4.96 7.96
CA LEU A 171 23.73 -5.32 6.76
C LEU A 171 22.41 -4.55 6.65
N LYS A 172 21.72 -4.29 7.75
CA LYS A 172 20.48 -3.53 7.78
C LYS A 172 20.70 -2.07 7.36
N TRP A 173 21.77 -1.43 7.83
CA TRP A 173 22.09 -0.05 7.50
C TRP A 173 22.52 0.09 6.04
N GLU A 174 23.44 -0.74 5.59
CA GLU A 174 23.95 -0.69 4.21
C GLU A 174 22.87 -1.03 3.17
N ALA A 175 21.97 -1.96 3.50
CA ALA A 175 20.83 -2.27 2.64
C ALA A 175 19.82 -1.09 2.56
N ALA A 176 19.63 -0.34 3.63
CA ALA A 176 18.79 0.85 3.63
C ALA A 176 19.42 1.98 2.77
N ASP A 177 20.72 2.20 2.92
CA ASP A 177 21.46 3.20 2.15
C ASP A 177 21.49 2.85 0.66
N LEU A 178 21.68 1.58 0.31
CA LEU A 178 21.59 1.11 -1.06
C LEU A 178 20.20 1.37 -1.68
N LEU A 179 19.12 1.06 -0.95
CA LEU A 179 17.75 1.32 -1.40
C LEU A 179 17.54 2.82 -1.64
N TYR A 180 17.98 3.67 -0.71
CA TYR A 180 17.89 5.11 -0.85
C TYR A 180 18.61 5.64 -2.09
N HIS A 181 19.88 5.26 -2.28
CA HIS A 181 20.68 5.70 -3.42
C HIS A 181 20.15 5.16 -4.76
N LEU A 182 19.53 3.97 -4.77
CA LEU A 182 18.82 3.47 -5.96
C LEU A 182 17.61 4.33 -6.31
N LEU A 183 16.81 4.77 -5.33
CA LEU A 183 15.68 5.68 -5.59
C LEU A 183 16.15 7.03 -6.13
N VAL A 184 17.26 7.57 -5.59
CA VAL A 184 17.85 8.81 -6.11
C VAL A 184 18.34 8.63 -7.55
N LEU A 185 18.98 7.50 -7.87
CA LEU A 185 19.42 7.17 -9.23
C LEU A 185 18.25 7.07 -10.20
N LEU A 186 17.19 6.33 -9.82
CA LEU A 186 15.99 6.19 -10.65
C LEU A 186 15.36 7.56 -10.94
N ARG A 187 15.29 8.42 -9.95
CA ARG A 187 14.78 9.79 -10.11
C ARG A 187 15.63 10.63 -11.03
N GLU A 188 16.97 10.55 -10.90
CA GLU A 188 17.92 11.28 -11.76
C GLU A 188 17.78 10.83 -13.22
N GLN A 189 17.57 9.54 -13.45
CA GLN A 189 17.40 8.96 -14.79
C GLN A 189 15.97 9.11 -15.34
N ALA A 190 15.06 9.82 -14.63
CA ALA A 190 13.64 9.94 -14.98
C ALA A 190 12.95 8.60 -15.22
N LEU A 191 13.36 7.54 -14.51
CA LEU A 191 12.80 6.20 -14.56
C LEU A 191 11.91 5.97 -13.33
N PRO A 192 10.57 5.85 -13.50
CA PRO A 192 9.67 5.55 -12.39
C PRO A 192 9.97 4.20 -11.73
N LEU A 193 9.84 4.13 -10.40
CA LEU A 193 9.96 2.86 -9.68
C LEU A 193 8.93 1.83 -10.16
N ASP A 194 7.75 2.28 -10.56
CA ASP A 194 6.70 1.40 -11.11
C ASP A 194 7.17 0.58 -12.32
N ASP A 195 7.98 1.15 -13.19
CA ASP A 195 8.55 0.44 -14.34
C ASP A 195 9.47 -0.72 -13.89
N VAL A 196 10.24 -0.50 -12.82
CA VAL A 196 11.07 -1.55 -12.20
C VAL A 196 10.21 -2.63 -11.56
N LEU A 197 9.14 -2.25 -10.84
CA LEU A 197 8.19 -3.18 -10.23
C LEU A 197 7.45 -4.00 -11.27
N ASP A 198 7.10 -3.42 -12.41
CA ASP A 198 6.45 -4.14 -13.51
C ASP A 198 7.37 -5.20 -14.15
N VAL A 199 8.67 -4.93 -14.24
CA VAL A 199 9.65 -5.95 -14.65
C VAL A 199 9.68 -7.12 -13.65
N LEU A 200 9.63 -6.83 -12.33
CA LEU A 200 9.58 -7.87 -11.31
C LEU A 200 8.29 -8.70 -11.39
N LYS A 201 7.14 -8.05 -11.58
CA LYS A 201 5.85 -8.74 -11.78
C LYS A 201 5.89 -9.67 -12.98
N LYS A 202 6.40 -9.16 -14.12
CA LYS A 202 6.53 -9.93 -15.35
C LYS A 202 7.39 -11.18 -15.15
N ARG A 203 8.57 -11.04 -14.56
CA ARG A 203 9.47 -12.17 -14.27
C ARG A 203 8.87 -13.19 -13.28
N HIS A 204 7.99 -12.74 -12.39
CA HIS A 204 7.31 -13.63 -11.45
C HIS A 204 6.17 -14.42 -12.10
N SER A 205 5.45 -13.82 -13.05
CA SER A 205 4.33 -14.47 -13.76
C SER A 205 4.76 -15.41 -14.88
N GLU A 206 6.03 -15.36 -15.34
CA GLU A 206 6.60 -16.24 -16.36
C GLU A 206 7.19 -17.56 -15.78
N LYS A 207 7.10 -17.77 -14.46
CA LYS A 207 7.50 -19.01 -13.75
C LYS A 207 6.29 -19.84 -13.34
#